data_ae5e0f9f22e04f345d8a7334071919eb
#
_entry.id   ae5e0f9f22e04f345d8a7334071919eb
#
_cell.length_a   1.000
_cell.length_b   1.000
_cell.length_c   1.000
_cell.angle_alpha   90.00
_cell.angle_beta   90.00
_cell.angle_gamma   90.00
#
_symmetry.space_group_name_H-M   'P 1'
#
loop_
_entity.id
_entity.type
_entity.pdbx_description
1 polymer ?
#
loop_
_entity_poly.entity_id
_entity_poly.type
_entity_poly.pdbx_seq_one_letter_code
_entity_poly.pdbx_strand_id
1 'polypeptide(L)'
;KASEMWNILTSGLADDEMRTRFAALMPAIASLPADDVAQGIALALAAREDGITHLHAHFASLAGRTAWIASSLTDIPYTVTTHAKDIHHDSVDMDLLRKVCAGAAQVIAISSYNQDYLNRVLEGTGARIVLQRNALELARFAYRDPEPSSGPLRILAVGRLVEKKGFADLIDALAILRDQGVAIDASIIGEGDLRDDLARRIEERGLTPSCRLCGARTQSEVREALEGADVFVAPCIPGSDGNIDGLPTVILESMAVGTPVVATVVTAIPEVIINGRSGVLLPPGSPESIAQALADIASGATPVVELARGARALIEEHYDSRRQASALARLESDEETL
;
A
#
# COMPACT_ATOMS: atom_id res chain seq x y z
N LYS A 1 16.53 -27.18 11.10
CA LYS A 1 15.63 -26.18 11.74
C LYS A 1 15.72 -26.20 13.28
N ALA A 2 15.39 -27.33 14.00
CA ALA A 2 15.42 -27.31 15.46
C ALA A 2 16.82 -27.10 16.03
N SER A 3 17.84 -27.75 15.47
CA SER A 3 19.25 -27.58 15.89
C SER A 3 19.77 -26.16 15.63
N GLU A 4 19.36 -25.55 14.55
CA GLU A 4 19.72 -24.16 14.20
C GLU A 4 19.09 -23.17 15.20
N MET A 5 17.82 -23.35 15.53
CA MET A 5 17.14 -22.56 16.55
C MET A 5 17.82 -22.68 17.91
N TRP A 6 18.19 -23.89 18.33
CA TRP A 6 18.94 -24.11 19.58
C TRP A 6 20.31 -23.43 19.58
N ASN A 7 21.01 -23.44 18.45
CA ASN A 7 22.29 -22.73 18.32
C ASN A 7 22.13 -21.21 18.49
N ILE A 8 21.09 -20.63 17.88
CA ILE A 8 20.77 -19.18 18.03
C ILE A 8 20.46 -18.87 19.50
N LEU A 9 19.57 -19.65 20.14
CA LEU A 9 19.21 -19.47 21.55
C LEU A 9 20.44 -19.58 22.46
N THR A 10 21.27 -20.60 22.28
CA THR A 10 22.45 -20.81 23.14
C THR A 10 23.52 -19.73 22.92
N SER A 11 23.70 -19.24 21.70
CA SER A 11 24.57 -18.10 21.41
C SER A 11 24.11 -16.80 22.05
N GLY A 12 22.81 -16.50 21.95
CA GLY A 12 22.21 -15.32 22.58
C GLY A 12 22.24 -15.38 24.11
N LEU A 13 22.01 -16.55 24.70
CA LEU A 13 22.02 -16.75 26.14
C LEU A 13 23.42 -16.91 26.75
N ALA A 14 24.47 -16.95 25.94
CA ALA A 14 25.88 -16.96 26.41
C ALA A 14 26.29 -15.59 26.99
N ASP A 15 25.70 -14.49 26.51
CA ASP A 15 25.90 -13.17 27.05
C ASP A 15 24.99 -12.94 28.28
N ASP A 16 25.59 -12.53 29.40
CA ASP A 16 24.89 -12.38 30.70
C ASP A 16 23.82 -11.29 30.65
N GLU A 17 24.07 -10.19 29.96
CA GLU A 17 23.13 -9.08 29.83
C GLU A 17 21.93 -9.50 28.96
N MET A 18 22.19 -10.07 27.81
CA MET A 18 21.14 -10.55 26.91
C MET A 18 20.31 -11.67 27.56
N ARG A 19 20.94 -12.57 28.33
CA ARG A 19 20.23 -13.59 29.10
C ARG A 19 19.29 -12.98 30.15
N THR A 20 19.73 -11.94 30.85
CA THR A 20 18.91 -11.24 31.86
C THR A 20 17.71 -10.57 31.19
N ARG A 21 17.92 -9.86 30.07
CA ARG A 21 16.87 -9.22 29.28
C ARG A 21 15.91 -10.23 28.68
N PHE A 22 16.41 -11.35 28.19
CA PHE A 22 15.58 -12.44 27.67
C PHE A 22 14.66 -13.01 28.75
N ALA A 23 15.19 -13.25 29.95
CA ALA A 23 14.39 -13.73 31.09
C ALA A 23 13.26 -12.72 31.44
N ALA A 24 13.54 -11.42 31.41
CA ALA A 24 12.55 -10.38 31.64
C ALA A 24 11.50 -10.30 30.53
N LEU A 25 11.89 -10.58 29.28
CA LEU A 25 11.02 -10.53 28.10
C LEU A 25 10.12 -11.78 28.01
N MET A 26 10.51 -12.91 28.59
CA MET A 26 9.82 -14.22 28.47
C MET A 26 8.31 -14.14 28.67
N PRO A 27 7.76 -13.46 29.70
CA PRO A 27 6.29 -13.40 29.87
C PRO A 27 5.55 -12.77 28.70
N ALA A 28 6.19 -11.87 27.98
CA ALA A 28 5.59 -11.16 26.85
C ALA A 28 5.66 -11.93 25.51
N ILE A 29 6.64 -12.86 25.38
CA ILE A 29 6.88 -13.62 24.15
C ILE A 29 6.54 -15.11 24.24
N ALA A 30 6.15 -15.61 25.41
CA ALA A 30 5.88 -17.04 25.64
C ALA A 30 4.76 -17.62 24.75
N SER A 31 3.85 -16.80 24.27
CA SER A 31 2.77 -17.19 23.35
C SER A 31 3.14 -17.08 21.87
N LEU A 32 4.30 -16.53 21.55
CA LEU A 32 4.73 -16.35 20.16
C LEU A 32 5.29 -17.66 19.57
N PRO A 33 5.21 -17.83 18.25
CA PRO A 33 5.91 -18.93 17.57
C PRO A 33 7.39 -18.92 17.90
N ALA A 34 7.96 -20.08 18.20
CA ALA A 34 9.39 -20.20 18.55
C ALA A 34 10.33 -19.68 17.46
N ASP A 35 9.93 -19.84 16.19
CA ASP A 35 10.67 -19.32 15.04
C ASP A 35 10.75 -17.78 15.05
N ASP A 36 9.68 -17.09 15.44
CA ASP A 36 9.64 -15.62 15.55
C ASP A 36 10.61 -15.13 16.65
N VAL A 37 10.61 -15.83 17.79
CA VAL A 37 11.54 -15.52 18.90
C VAL A 37 12.99 -15.77 18.50
N ALA A 38 13.26 -16.89 17.82
CA ALA A 38 14.60 -17.21 17.34
C ALA A 38 15.10 -16.16 16.31
N GLN A 39 14.23 -15.68 15.42
CA GLN A 39 14.57 -14.60 14.48
C GLN A 39 14.91 -13.29 15.22
N GLY A 40 14.16 -12.93 16.26
CA GLY A 40 14.46 -11.75 17.07
C GLY A 40 15.80 -11.84 17.77
N ILE A 41 16.17 -13.01 18.33
CA ILE A 41 17.48 -13.25 18.94
C ILE A 41 18.60 -13.19 17.87
N ALA A 42 18.39 -13.83 16.72
CA ALA A 42 19.37 -13.79 15.63
C ALA A 42 19.63 -12.35 15.15
N LEU A 43 18.57 -11.54 15.01
CA LEU A 43 18.70 -10.12 14.67
C LEU A 43 19.47 -9.36 15.76
N ALA A 44 19.17 -9.61 17.04
CA ALA A 44 19.87 -8.97 18.16
C ALA A 44 21.38 -9.24 18.13
N LEU A 45 21.78 -10.51 17.88
CA LEU A 45 23.20 -10.91 17.77
C LEU A 45 23.88 -10.22 16.58
N ALA A 46 23.27 -10.29 15.39
CA ALA A 46 23.81 -9.66 14.19
C ALA A 46 23.91 -8.15 14.33
N ALA A 47 22.89 -7.49 14.88
CA ALA A 47 22.90 -6.05 15.08
C ALA A 47 24.02 -5.58 16.02
N ARG A 48 24.30 -6.33 17.09
CA ARG A 48 25.42 -6.04 18.01
C ARG A 48 26.78 -6.29 17.32
N GLU A 49 26.93 -7.39 16.60
CA GLU A 49 28.15 -7.73 15.88
C GLU A 49 28.51 -6.67 14.83
N ASP A 50 27.52 -6.21 14.07
CA ASP A 50 27.69 -5.22 13.01
C ASP A 50 27.68 -3.77 13.51
N GLY A 51 27.51 -3.52 14.83
CA GLY A 51 27.47 -2.19 15.42
C GLY A 51 26.28 -1.34 14.96
N ILE A 52 25.13 -1.97 14.70
CA ILE A 52 23.91 -1.29 14.29
C ILE A 52 23.39 -0.44 15.46
N THR A 53 23.01 0.79 15.16
CA THR A 53 22.52 1.75 16.16
C THR A 53 21.00 1.99 16.11
N HIS A 54 20.34 1.55 15.03
CA HIS A 54 18.89 1.67 14.84
C HIS A 54 18.35 0.55 13.96
N LEU A 55 17.14 0.05 14.25
CA LEU A 55 16.44 -0.93 13.43
C LEU A 55 15.21 -0.29 12.80
N HIS A 56 14.92 -0.61 11.53
CA HIS A 56 13.71 -0.16 10.86
C HIS A 56 12.92 -1.37 10.32
N ALA A 57 11.70 -1.54 10.80
CA ALA A 57 10.82 -2.61 10.38
C ALA A 57 9.72 -2.12 9.45
N HIS A 58 9.50 -2.80 8.34
CA HIS A 58 8.29 -2.65 7.54
C HIS A 58 7.28 -3.74 7.91
N PHE A 59 6.06 -3.34 8.22
CA PHE A 59 4.95 -4.10 8.81
C PHE A 59 5.14 -4.37 10.31
N ALA A 60 4.14 -4.01 11.10
CA ALA A 60 4.08 -4.28 12.53
C ALA A 60 3.82 -5.78 12.87
N SER A 61 3.66 -6.65 11.86
CA SER A 61 3.50 -8.09 12.00
C SER A 61 4.85 -8.79 12.32
N LEU A 62 5.31 -9.72 11.49
CA LEU A 62 6.53 -10.48 11.75
C LEU A 62 7.78 -9.61 11.88
N ALA A 63 7.99 -8.67 10.95
CA ALA A 63 9.17 -7.79 10.98
C ALA A 63 9.17 -6.89 12.22
N GLY A 64 8.02 -6.28 12.57
CA GLY A 64 7.89 -5.47 13.76
C GLY A 64 8.12 -6.25 15.06
N ARG A 65 7.59 -7.49 15.15
CA ARG A 65 7.86 -8.39 16.29
C ARG A 65 9.32 -8.75 16.41
N THR A 66 9.98 -9.05 15.29
CA THR A 66 11.41 -9.39 15.25
C THR A 66 12.26 -8.20 15.74
N ALA A 67 11.95 -6.98 15.26
CA ALA A 67 12.63 -5.75 15.69
C ALA A 67 12.36 -5.45 17.19
N TRP A 68 11.13 -5.61 17.65
CA TRP A 68 10.77 -5.43 19.06
C TRP A 68 11.53 -6.37 19.99
N ILE A 69 11.62 -7.67 19.64
CA ILE A 69 12.40 -8.65 20.41
C ILE A 69 13.88 -8.28 20.40
N ALA A 70 14.45 -7.97 19.23
CA ALA A 70 15.86 -7.59 19.11
C ALA A 70 16.18 -6.33 19.92
N SER A 71 15.36 -5.29 19.83
CA SER A 71 15.45 -4.06 20.60
C SER A 71 15.39 -4.32 22.11
N SER A 72 14.44 -5.15 22.56
CA SER A 72 14.31 -5.54 23.97
C SER A 72 15.53 -6.26 24.53
N LEU A 73 16.31 -6.93 23.67
CA LEU A 73 17.53 -7.67 24.05
C LEU A 73 18.79 -6.82 24.01
N THR A 74 18.81 -5.72 23.24
CA THR A 74 20.03 -4.95 22.94
C THR A 74 19.98 -3.48 23.31
N ASP A 75 18.80 -2.94 23.64
CA ASP A 75 18.48 -1.50 23.73
C ASP A 75 18.70 -0.72 22.42
N ILE A 76 18.96 -1.38 21.29
CA ILE A 76 18.98 -0.72 20.00
C ILE A 76 17.54 -0.25 19.68
N PRO A 77 17.29 1.05 19.50
CA PRO A 77 15.96 1.55 19.19
C PRO A 77 15.48 1.05 17.83
N TYR A 78 14.15 1.01 17.65
CA TYR A 78 13.58 0.69 16.35
C TYR A 78 12.40 1.59 16.01
N THR A 79 12.20 1.78 14.71
CA THR A 79 10.99 2.35 14.13
C THR A 79 10.21 1.26 13.39
N VAL A 80 8.90 1.42 13.30
CA VAL A 80 8.05 0.50 12.52
C VAL A 80 7.16 1.28 11.58
N THR A 81 7.26 0.96 10.26
CA THR A 81 6.31 1.45 9.26
C THR A 81 5.15 0.46 9.14
N THR A 82 3.95 0.96 9.40
CA THR A 82 2.72 0.18 9.31
C THR A 82 2.08 0.31 7.94
N HIS A 83 1.42 -0.76 7.50
CA HIS A 83 0.68 -0.82 6.24
C HIS A 83 -0.76 -1.27 6.49
N ALA A 84 -1.61 -1.32 5.46
CA ALA A 84 -3.02 -1.65 5.65
C ALA A 84 -3.24 -3.07 6.21
N LYS A 85 -2.48 -4.06 5.74
CA LYS A 85 -2.69 -5.46 6.12
C LYS A 85 -2.36 -5.75 7.59
N ASP A 86 -1.34 -5.11 8.14
CA ASP A 86 -0.83 -5.36 9.49
C ASP A 86 -1.54 -4.56 10.58
N ILE A 87 -2.49 -3.68 10.19
CA ILE A 87 -3.27 -2.89 11.14
C ILE A 87 -4.80 -3.00 10.97
N HIS A 88 -5.30 -3.36 9.77
CA HIS A 88 -6.75 -3.39 9.50
C HIS A 88 -7.32 -4.79 9.31
N HIS A 89 -6.47 -5.78 8.94
CA HIS A 89 -6.95 -7.13 8.64
C HIS A 89 -7.50 -7.81 9.90
N ASP A 90 -8.58 -8.60 9.77
CA ASP A 90 -9.25 -9.26 10.88
C ASP A 90 -8.36 -10.23 11.69
N SER A 91 -7.28 -10.73 11.08
CA SER A 91 -6.30 -11.59 11.76
C SER A 91 -5.25 -10.85 12.59
N VAL A 92 -5.32 -9.52 12.72
CA VAL A 92 -4.35 -8.75 13.51
C VAL A 92 -4.56 -9.01 15.00
N ASP A 93 -3.50 -9.51 15.66
CA ASP A 93 -3.46 -9.57 17.12
C ASP A 93 -3.23 -8.16 17.68
N MET A 94 -4.32 -7.55 18.17
CA MET A 94 -4.30 -6.16 18.63
C MET A 94 -3.45 -5.98 19.89
N ASP A 95 -3.36 -6.96 20.77
CA ASP A 95 -2.53 -6.87 21.98
C ASP A 95 -1.05 -6.90 21.60
N LEU A 96 -0.69 -7.71 20.62
CA LEU A 96 0.66 -7.78 20.10
C LEU A 96 1.01 -6.52 19.30
N LEU A 97 0.09 -6.01 18.46
CA LEU A 97 0.27 -4.75 17.75
C LEU A 97 0.56 -3.60 18.73
N ARG A 98 -0.22 -3.51 19.82
CA ARG A 98 -0.03 -2.48 20.87
C ARG A 98 1.34 -2.62 21.54
N LYS A 99 1.80 -3.82 21.84
CA LYS A 99 3.14 -4.07 22.42
C LYS A 99 4.26 -3.65 21.46
N VAL A 100 4.18 -4.08 20.20
CA VAL A 100 5.18 -3.74 19.17
C VAL A 100 5.23 -2.22 18.96
N CYS A 101 4.08 -1.56 18.85
CA CYS A 101 4.04 -0.12 18.62
C CYS A 101 4.44 0.69 19.86
N ALA A 102 4.10 0.23 21.07
CA ALA A 102 4.51 0.90 22.31
C ALA A 102 6.02 0.84 22.57
N GLY A 103 6.69 -0.23 22.12
CA GLY A 103 8.14 -0.40 22.24
C GLY A 103 8.94 0.32 21.15
N ALA A 104 8.29 0.81 20.11
CA ALA A 104 8.97 1.51 19.01
C ALA A 104 9.30 2.96 19.40
N ALA A 105 10.48 3.44 19.01
CA ALA A 105 10.83 4.86 19.12
C ALA A 105 9.83 5.72 18.32
N GLN A 106 9.44 5.23 17.14
CA GLN A 106 8.38 5.84 16.35
C GLN A 106 7.57 4.79 15.57
N VAL A 107 6.27 5.04 15.42
CA VAL A 107 5.35 4.29 14.56
C VAL A 107 5.01 5.14 13.35
N ILE A 108 5.42 4.69 12.17
CA ILE A 108 5.22 5.41 10.92
C ILE A 108 3.90 4.96 10.29
N ALA A 109 2.98 5.91 10.14
CA ALA A 109 1.77 5.77 9.35
C ALA A 109 2.02 6.29 7.93
N ILE A 110 1.64 5.50 6.90
CA ILE A 110 1.87 5.88 5.49
C ILE A 110 0.77 6.78 4.89
N SER A 111 -0.28 7.07 5.66
CA SER A 111 -1.40 7.93 5.28
C SER A 111 -2.04 8.55 6.53
N SER A 112 -2.76 9.65 6.36
CA SER A 112 -3.54 10.27 7.44
C SER A 112 -4.63 9.33 7.94
N TYR A 113 -5.25 8.57 7.03
CA TYR A 113 -6.22 7.53 7.39
C TYR A 113 -5.64 6.50 8.35
N ASN A 114 -4.43 5.98 8.06
CA ASN A 114 -3.74 5.04 8.96
C ASN A 114 -3.32 5.71 10.26
N GLN A 115 -2.86 6.97 10.21
CA GLN A 115 -2.49 7.72 11.41
C GLN A 115 -3.67 7.89 12.37
N ASP A 116 -4.84 8.27 11.85
CA ASP A 116 -6.06 8.42 12.65
C ASP A 116 -6.53 7.10 13.25
N TYR A 117 -6.40 6.01 12.49
CA TYR A 117 -6.69 4.66 12.99
C TYR A 117 -5.74 4.27 14.13
N LEU A 118 -4.43 4.44 13.92
CA LEU A 118 -3.41 4.09 14.91
C LEU A 118 -3.55 4.95 16.18
N ASN A 119 -3.83 6.24 16.07
CA ASN A 119 -4.08 7.10 17.22
C ASN A 119 -5.21 6.56 18.11
N ARG A 120 -6.27 6.00 17.51
CA ARG A 120 -7.38 5.39 18.28
C ARG A 120 -7.00 4.06 18.91
N VAL A 121 -6.40 3.14 18.12
CA VAL A 121 -6.15 1.76 18.61
C VAL A 121 -4.94 1.67 19.54
N LEU A 122 -4.02 2.64 19.47
CA LEU A 122 -2.84 2.71 20.33
C LEU A 122 -3.01 3.73 21.48
N GLU A 123 -4.20 4.26 21.68
CA GLU A 123 -4.48 5.18 22.81
C GLU A 123 -4.07 4.56 24.14
N GLY A 124 -3.38 5.35 24.97
CA GLY A 124 -2.87 4.92 26.27
C GLY A 124 -1.63 4.04 26.26
N THR A 125 -1.05 3.71 25.09
CA THR A 125 0.20 2.93 25.00
C THR A 125 1.47 3.76 25.10
N GLY A 126 1.39 5.08 24.89
CA GLY A 126 2.55 5.96 24.76
C GLY A 126 3.25 5.93 23.41
N ALA A 127 2.73 5.17 22.43
CA ALA A 127 3.31 5.09 21.08
C ALA A 127 3.34 6.47 20.40
N ARG A 128 4.49 6.85 19.84
CA ARG A 128 4.67 8.09 19.07
C ARG A 128 4.37 7.82 17.59
N ILE A 129 3.22 8.28 17.10
CA ILE A 129 2.77 8.05 15.73
C ILE A 129 3.12 9.26 14.87
N VAL A 130 3.84 9.01 13.76
CA VAL A 130 4.25 10.03 12.79
C VAL A 130 3.73 9.69 11.40
N LEU A 131 3.41 10.71 10.62
CA LEU A 131 2.99 10.55 9.23
C LEU A 131 4.20 10.65 8.30
N GLN A 132 4.46 9.55 7.57
CA GLN A 132 5.48 9.51 6.53
C GLN A 132 4.91 8.78 5.31
N ARG A 133 4.58 9.54 4.27
CA ARG A 133 3.94 8.99 3.07
C ARG A 133 4.89 8.12 2.25
N ASN A 134 4.34 7.13 1.55
CA ASN A 134 5.05 6.42 0.51
C ASN A 134 5.56 7.41 -0.55
N ALA A 135 6.63 7.04 -1.26
CA ALA A 135 7.29 7.95 -2.18
C ALA A 135 7.48 7.33 -3.56
N LEU A 136 7.52 8.19 -4.58
CA LEU A 136 7.91 7.86 -5.95
C LEU A 136 9.22 8.54 -6.32
N GLU A 137 10.07 7.83 -7.05
CA GLU A 137 11.22 8.43 -7.74
C GLU A 137 10.71 9.15 -9.01
N LEU A 138 10.32 10.42 -8.86
CA LEU A 138 9.62 11.17 -9.91
C LEU A 138 10.41 11.29 -11.21
N ALA A 139 11.75 11.22 -11.16
CA ALA A 139 12.60 11.22 -12.35
C ALA A 139 12.29 10.04 -13.30
N ARG A 140 11.67 8.97 -12.81
CA ARG A 140 11.27 7.80 -13.61
C ARG A 140 9.92 7.97 -14.30
N PHE A 141 9.16 9.03 -13.98
CA PHE A 141 7.79 9.27 -14.45
C PHE A 141 7.72 10.63 -15.16
N ALA A 142 7.97 10.61 -16.47
CA ALA A 142 7.86 11.81 -17.30
C ALA A 142 6.39 12.21 -17.44
N TYR A 143 6.06 13.41 -16.98
CA TYR A 143 4.69 13.94 -17.09
C TYR A 143 4.38 14.37 -18.54
N ARG A 144 3.16 14.04 -18.96
CA ARG A 144 2.54 14.57 -20.20
C ARG A 144 1.09 14.95 -19.92
N ASP A 145 0.65 16.06 -20.51
CA ASP A 145 -0.78 16.36 -20.51
C ASP A 145 -1.55 15.27 -21.28
N PRO A 146 -2.71 14.81 -20.79
CA PRO A 146 -3.56 13.88 -21.54
C PRO A 146 -4.05 14.51 -22.83
N GLU A 147 -4.03 13.73 -23.91
CA GLU A 147 -4.53 14.15 -25.22
C GLU A 147 -5.93 13.55 -25.45
N PRO A 148 -6.86 14.29 -26.09
CA PRO A 148 -8.17 13.74 -26.44
C PRO A 148 -8.01 12.52 -27.36
N SER A 149 -8.63 11.40 -26.98
CA SER A 149 -8.66 10.20 -27.82
C SER A 149 -9.59 10.39 -29.01
N SER A 150 -9.12 10.01 -30.21
CA SER A 150 -9.94 9.99 -31.44
C SER A 150 -10.51 8.60 -31.75
N GLY A 151 -10.29 7.62 -30.88
CA GLY A 151 -10.69 6.22 -31.06
C GLY A 151 -11.47 5.68 -29.85
N PRO A 152 -11.49 4.36 -29.65
CA PRO A 152 -12.03 3.77 -28.43
C PRO A 152 -11.33 4.31 -27.19
N LEU A 153 -12.09 4.57 -26.11
CA LEU A 153 -11.55 5.00 -24.82
C LEU A 153 -10.63 3.91 -24.26
N ARG A 154 -9.34 4.22 -24.11
CA ARG A 154 -8.32 3.28 -23.59
C ARG A 154 -8.34 3.32 -22.07
N ILE A 155 -8.88 2.26 -21.47
CA ILE A 155 -9.07 2.12 -20.02
C ILE A 155 -8.03 1.16 -19.46
N LEU A 156 -7.30 1.57 -18.43
CA LEU A 156 -6.33 0.73 -17.76
C LEU A 156 -6.70 0.53 -16.28
N ALA A 157 -6.60 -0.72 -15.82
CA ALA A 157 -6.63 -1.06 -14.40
C ALA A 157 -5.45 -1.98 -14.07
N VAL A 158 -4.82 -1.80 -12.91
CA VAL A 158 -3.62 -2.56 -12.51
C VAL A 158 -3.74 -3.01 -11.06
N GLY A 159 -3.49 -4.28 -10.80
CA GLY A 159 -3.45 -4.80 -9.43
C GLY A 159 -3.58 -6.30 -9.37
N ARG A 160 -3.39 -6.89 -8.19
CA ARG A 160 -3.67 -8.31 -7.98
C ARG A 160 -5.15 -8.60 -8.26
N LEU A 161 -5.44 -9.71 -8.91
CA LEU A 161 -6.82 -10.14 -9.20
C LEU A 161 -7.45 -10.77 -7.94
N VAL A 162 -7.81 -9.91 -6.99
CA VAL A 162 -8.42 -10.24 -5.69
C VAL A 162 -9.61 -9.31 -5.43
N GLU A 163 -10.54 -9.71 -4.56
CA GLU A 163 -11.83 -9.06 -4.31
C GLU A 163 -11.70 -7.55 -4.08
N LYS A 164 -10.84 -7.13 -3.17
CA LYS A 164 -10.68 -5.72 -2.79
C LYS A 164 -10.26 -4.77 -3.91
N LYS A 165 -9.83 -5.28 -5.06
CA LYS A 165 -9.49 -4.48 -6.24
C LYS A 165 -10.71 -4.08 -7.06
N GLY A 166 -11.88 -4.71 -6.85
CA GLY A 166 -13.15 -4.31 -7.44
C GLY A 166 -13.23 -4.47 -8.97
N PHE A 167 -12.39 -5.31 -9.57
CA PHE A 167 -12.37 -5.47 -11.04
C PHE A 167 -13.68 -6.04 -11.60
N ALA A 168 -14.47 -6.74 -10.78
CA ALA A 168 -15.81 -7.17 -11.15
C ALA A 168 -16.74 -5.97 -11.46
N ASP A 169 -16.68 -4.93 -10.61
CA ASP A 169 -17.47 -3.70 -10.79
C ASP A 169 -17.02 -2.93 -12.05
N LEU A 170 -15.71 -2.92 -12.32
CA LEU A 170 -15.18 -2.33 -13.56
C LEU A 170 -15.73 -3.07 -14.79
N ILE A 171 -15.70 -4.41 -14.80
CA ILE A 171 -16.22 -5.21 -15.92
C ILE A 171 -17.72 -4.94 -16.15
N ASP A 172 -18.49 -4.83 -15.07
CA ASP A 172 -19.93 -4.49 -15.18
C ASP A 172 -20.13 -3.06 -15.71
N ALA A 173 -19.30 -2.11 -15.28
CA ALA A 173 -19.31 -0.73 -15.81
C ALA A 173 -18.97 -0.68 -17.30
N LEU A 174 -18.00 -1.50 -17.76
CA LEU A 174 -17.67 -1.61 -19.18
C LEU A 174 -18.83 -2.18 -20.01
N ALA A 175 -19.63 -3.09 -19.45
CA ALA A 175 -20.82 -3.60 -20.11
C ALA A 175 -21.88 -2.50 -20.27
N ILE A 176 -22.09 -1.67 -19.24
CA ILE A 176 -22.99 -0.50 -19.30
C ILE A 176 -22.54 0.48 -20.39
N LEU A 177 -21.23 0.80 -20.46
CA LEU A 177 -20.66 1.70 -21.49
C LEU A 177 -20.89 1.16 -22.91
N ARG A 178 -20.64 -0.12 -23.13
CA ARG A 178 -20.90 -0.78 -24.43
C ARG A 178 -22.39 -0.64 -24.81
N ASP A 179 -23.30 -0.88 -23.86
CA ASP A 179 -24.74 -0.81 -24.11
C ASP A 179 -25.20 0.63 -24.40
N GLN A 180 -24.46 1.62 -23.91
CA GLN A 180 -24.60 3.05 -24.24
C GLN A 180 -23.96 3.42 -25.59
N GLY A 181 -23.29 2.49 -26.27
CA GLY A 181 -22.64 2.74 -27.56
C GLY A 181 -21.27 3.43 -27.47
N VAL A 182 -20.66 3.50 -26.28
CA VAL A 182 -19.32 4.05 -26.11
C VAL A 182 -18.29 3.01 -26.55
N ALA A 183 -17.43 3.35 -27.50
CA ALA A 183 -16.33 2.50 -27.93
C ALA A 183 -15.23 2.46 -26.85
N ILE A 184 -14.84 1.28 -26.41
CA ILE A 184 -13.88 1.05 -25.33
C ILE A 184 -12.80 0.06 -25.73
N ASP A 185 -11.59 0.21 -25.17
CA ASP A 185 -10.48 -0.72 -25.21
C ASP A 185 -9.86 -0.81 -23.80
N ALA A 186 -10.27 -1.83 -23.02
CA ALA A 186 -9.91 -1.99 -21.64
C ALA A 186 -8.84 -3.05 -21.43
N SER A 187 -7.85 -2.76 -20.58
CA SER A 187 -6.81 -3.68 -20.16
C SER A 187 -6.74 -3.75 -18.64
N ILE A 188 -6.78 -4.97 -18.09
CA ILE A 188 -6.59 -5.25 -16.68
C ILE A 188 -5.26 -6.00 -16.53
N ILE A 189 -4.28 -5.36 -15.89
CA ILE A 189 -2.95 -5.92 -15.66
C ILE A 189 -2.86 -6.49 -14.25
N GLY A 190 -2.46 -7.74 -14.13
CA GLY A 190 -2.22 -8.42 -12.87
C GLY A 190 -2.54 -9.90 -12.91
N GLU A 191 -2.21 -10.58 -11.81
CA GLU A 191 -2.54 -11.99 -11.54
C GLU A 191 -3.19 -12.12 -10.17
N GLY A 192 -3.89 -13.23 -9.93
CA GLY A 192 -4.53 -13.54 -8.66
C GLY A 192 -5.65 -14.55 -8.78
N ASP A 193 -6.21 -14.92 -7.64
CA ASP A 193 -7.16 -16.01 -7.48
C ASP A 193 -8.46 -15.82 -8.28
N LEU A 194 -8.83 -14.58 -8.58
CA LEU A 194 -10.07 -14.26 -9.32
C LEU A 194 -9.90 -14.26 -10.85
N ARG A 195 -8.73 -14.68 -11.39
CA ARG A 195 -8.47 -14.62 -12.82
C ARG A 195 -9.57 -15.31 -13.66
N ASP A 196 -9.90 -16.55 -13.31
CA ASP A 196 -10.87 -17.34 -14.07
C ASP A 196 -12.30 -16.80 -13.93
N ASP A 197 -12.65 -16.29 -12.74
CA ASP A 197 -13.95 -15.67 -12.49
C ASP A 197 -14.12 -14.37 -13.28
N LEU A 198 -13.07 -13.54 -13.33
CA LEU A 198 -13.07 -12.31 -14.12
C LEU A 198 -13.10 -12.59 -15.63
N ALA A 199 -12.37 -13.60 -16.10
CA ALA A 199 -12.41 -14.03 -17.51
C ALA A 199 -13.81 -14.49 -17.92
N ARG A 200 -14.45 -15.32 -17.11
CA ARG A 200 -15.84 -15.77 -17.32
C ARG A 200 -16.80 -14.57 -17.32
N ARG A 201 -16.65 -13.61 -16.39
CA ARG A 201 -17.48 -12.41 -16.32
C ARG A 201 -17.34 -11.54 -17.58
N ILE A 202 -16.13 -11.39 -18.12
CA ILE A 202 -15.88 -10.70 -19.39
C ILE A 202 -16.63 -11.38 -20.53
N GLU A 203 -16.59 -12.70 -20.61
CA GLU A 203 -17.31 -13.49 -21.64
C GLU A 203 -18.84 -13.35 -21.48
N GLU A 204 -19.37 -13.59 -20.28
CA GLU A 204 -20.81 -13.48 -19.98
C GLU A 204 -21.38 -12.08 -20.27
N ARG A 205 -20.56 -11.03 -20.05
CA ARG A 205 -20.89 -9.66 -20.39
C ARG A 205 -20.69 -9.30 -21.87
N GLY A 206 -20.18 -10.24 -22.71
CA GLY A 206 -19.91 -9.99 -24.12
C GLY A 206 -18.82 -8.96 -24.38
N LEU A 207 -17.84 -8.86 -23.49
CA LEU A 207 -16.75 -7.87 -23.55
C LEU A 207 -15.45 -8.42 -24.12
N THR A 208 -15.38 -9.67 -24.52
CA THR A 208 -14.16 -10.32 -25.05
C THR A 208 -13.41 -9.50 -26.11
N PRO A 209 -14.09 -8.79 -27.05
CA PRO A 209 -13.39 -7.97 -28.05
C PRO A 209 -12.77 -6.69 -27.47
N SER A 210 -13.24 -6.20 -26.31
CA SER A 210 -12.94 -4.85 -25.81
C SER A 210 -12.37 -4.80 -24.38
N CYS A 211 -12.24 -5.96 -23.70
CA CYS A 211 -11.66 -6.07 -22.37
C CYS A 211 -10.74 -7.27 -22.26
N ARG A 212 -9.49 -7.07 -21.80
CA ARG A 212 -8.47 -8.11 -21.72
C ARG A 212 -7.85 -8.21 -20.33
N LEU A 213 -7.64 -9.44 -19.85
CA LEU A 213 -6.77 -9.74 -18.70
C LEU A 213 -5.35 -9.96 -19.23
N CYS A 214 -4.45 -9.03 -18.97
CA CYS A 214 -3.12 -8.96 -19.57
C CYS A 214 -2.04 -9.77 -18.84
N GLY A 215 -2.38 -10.39 -17.69
CA GLY A 215 -1.41 -11.06 -16.83
C GLY A 215 -0.50 -10.09 -16.07
N ALA A 216 0.47 -10.64 -15.33
CA ALA A 216 1.47 -9.82 -14.65
C ALA A 216 2.39 -9.10 -15.65
N ARG A 217 2.81 -7.88 -15.32
CA ARG A 217 3.72 -7.06 -16.10
C ARG A 217 4.83 -6.51 -15.22
N THR A 218 5.96 -6.21 -15.83
CA THR A 218 7.06 -5.49 -15.16
C THR A 218 6.66 -4.03 -14.89
N GLN A 219 7.36 -3.38 -13.97
CA GLN A 219 7.13 -1.97 -13.65
C GLN A 219 7.26 -1.05 -14.88
N SER A 220 8.18 -1.38 -15.78
CA SER A 220 8.39 -0.67 -17.05
C SER A 220 7.17 -0.79 -17.97
N GLU A 221 6.66 -2.02 -18.15
CA GLU A 221 5.47 -2.26 -18.97
C GLU A 221 4.20 -1.62 -18.37
N VAL A 222 4.07 -1.62 -17.04
CA VAL A 222 2.94 -0.92 -16.36
C VAL A 222 3.03 0.58 -16.62
N ARG A 223 4.22 1.19 -16.52
CA ARG A 223 4.41 2.61 -16.82
C ARG A 223 4.06 2.93 -18.28
N GLU A 224 4.55 2.14 -19.23
CA GLU A 224 4.21 2.30 -20.66
C GLU A 224 2.70 2.18 -20.90
N ALA A 225 2.04 1.26 -20.21
CA ALA A 225 0.58 1.10 -20.29
C ALA A 225 -0.15 2.32 -19.71
N LEU A 226 0.33 2.88 -18.58
CA LEU A 226 -0.21 4.13 -18.02
C LEU A 226 -0.06 5.29 -19.00
N GLU A 227 1.14 5.47 -19.58
CA GLU A 227 1.42 6.52 -20.57
C GLU A 227 0.55 6.38 -21.83
N GLY A 228 0.12 5.17 -22.18
CA GLY A 228 -0.73 4.86 -23.32
C GLY A 228 -2.23 4.90 -23.05
N ALA A 229 -2.68 4.98 -21.81
CA ALA A 229 -4.09 4.97 -21.43
C ALA A 229 -4.71 6.38 -21.44
N ASP A 230 -5.99 6.47 -21.76
CA ASP A 230 -6.78 7.71 -21.65
C ASP A 230 -7.28 7.92 -20.21
N VAL A 231 -7.45 6.81 -19.47
CA VAL A 231 -7.87 6.82 -18.06
C VAL A 231 -7.38 5.58 -17.31
N PHE A 232 -6.92 5.78 -16.10
CA PHE A 232 -6.65 4.73 -15.14
C PHE A 232 -7.81 4.58 -14.16
N VAL A 233 -8.28 3.34 -13.93
CA VAL A 233 -9.40 3.07 -13.02
C VAL A 233 -8.92 2.21 -11.85
N ALA A 234 -9.13 2.69 -10.63
CA ALA A 234 -8.90 1.97 -9.38
C ALA A 234 -10.23 1.75 -8.63
N PRO A 235 -11.01 0.73 -9.00
CA PRO A 235 -12.38 0.52 -8.51
C PRO A 235 -12.39 -0.22 -7.16
N CYS A 236 -11.43 0.06 -6.29
CA CYS A 236 -11.23 -0.64 -5.02
C CYS A 236 -12.51 -0.70 -4.17
N ILE A 237 -12.72 -1.82 -3.49
CA ILE A 237 -13.80 -2.04 -2.54
C ILE A 237 -13.23 -2.57 -1.22
N PRO A 238 -13.93 -2.45 -0.09
CA PRO A 238 -13.62 -3.24 1.10
C PRO A 238 -13.81 -4.73 0.81
N GLY A 239 -12.80 -5.55 1.11
CA GLY A 239 -12.91 -7.01 0.99
C GLY A 239 -13.81 -7.60 2.07
N SER A 240 -14.44 -8.74 1.78
CA SER A 240 -15.33 -9.46 2.69
C SER A 240 -14.61 -10.04 3.93
N ASP A 241 -13.28 -10.15 3.88
CA ASP A 241 -12.38 -10.62 4.95
C ASP A 241 -11.74 -9.47 5.77
N GLY A 242 -12.26 -8.24 5.66
CA GLY A 242 -11.66 -7.06 6.27
C GLY A 242 -10.38 -6.58 5.57
N ASN A 243 -9.95 -7.25 4.49
CA ASN A 243 -8.77 -6.85 3.73
C ASN A 243 -9.09 -5.63 2.87
N ILE A 244 -8.45 -4.52 3.17
CA ILE A 244 -8.62 -3.26 2.43
C ILE A 244 -7.28 -2.82 1.82
N ASP A 245 -7.35 -2.10 0.71
CA ASP A 245 -6.16 -1.43 0.20
C ASP A 245 -5.90 -0.16 1.02
N GLY A 246 -4.62 0.12 1.30
CA GLY A 246 -4.25 1.42 1.86
C GLY A 246 -4.34 2.50 0.78
N LEU A 247 -3.22 2.76 0.12
CA LEU A 247 -3.14 3.60 -1.08
C LEU A 247 -2.37 2.80 -2.16
N PRO A 248 -3.04 2.32 -3.22
CA PRO A 248 -2.35 1.64 -4.31
C PRO A 248 -1.31 2.55 -4.98
N THR A 249 -0.04 2.12 -5.02
CA THR A 249 1.06 2.92 -5.58
C THR A 249 0.84 3.26 -7.05
N VAL A 250 0.17 2.39 -7.80
CA VAL A 250 -0.15 2.63 -9.21
C VAL A 250 -1.07 3.84 -9.43
N ILE A 251 -1.87 4.26 -8.44
CA ILE A 251 -2.59 5.54 -8.48
C ILE A 251 -1.59 6.69 -8.53
N LEU A 252 -0.57 6.66 -7.66
CA LEU A 252 0.47 7.69 -7.63
C LEU A 252 1.29 7.69 -8.93
N GLU A 253 1.59 6.51 -9.48
CA GLU A 253 2.29 6.35 -10.75
C GLU A 253 1.48 6.93 -11.92
N SER A 254 0.15 6.66 -11.97
CA SER A 254 -0.77 7.23 -12.95
C SER A 254 -0.80 8.76 -12.88
N MET A 255 -0.96 9.31 -11.68
CA MET A 255 -0.94 10.75 -11.43
C MET A 255 0.41 11.38 -11.84
N ALA A 256 1.51 10.66 -11.63
CA ALA A 256 2.85 11.14 -11.96
C ALA A 256 3.10 11.24 -13.46
N VAL A 257 2.59 10.31 -14.29
CA VAL A 257 2.74 10.37 -15.77
C VAL A 257 1.72 11.29 -16.44
N GLY A 258 0.65 11.68 -15.73
CA GLY A 258 -0.41 12.55 -16.24
C GLY A 258 -1.65 11.81 -16.77
N THR A 259 -1.77 10.50 -16.49
CA THR A 259 -2.96 9.74 -16.85
C THR A 259 -4.09 10.08 -15.87
N PRO A 260 -5.26 10.52 -16.34
CA PRO A 260 -6.42 10.81 -15.48
C PRO A 260 -6.84 9.60 -14.66
N VAL A 261 -7.23 9.82 -13.41
CA VAL A 261 -7.60 8.75 -12.48
C VAL A 261 -9.08 8.82 -12.12
N VAL A 262 -9.76 7.69 -12.25
CA VAL A 262 -11.06 7.40 -11.65
C VAL A 262 -10.85 6.38 -10.54
N ALA A 263 -11.22 6.70 -9.31
CA ALA A 263 -11.03 5.82 -8.17
C ALA A 263 -12.22 5.86 -7.21
N THR A 264 -12.29 4.89 -6.30
CA THR A 264 -13.35 4.79 -5.30
C THR A 264 -12.89 5.27 -3.92
N VAL A 265 -13.85 5.70 -3.09
CA VAL A 265 -13.61 6.14 -1.70
C VAL A 265 -13.28 4.92 -0.83
N VAL A 266 -12.01 4.54 -0.81
CA VAL A 266 -11.49 3.47 0.06
C VAL A 266 -10.25 4.00 0.77
N THR A 267 -10.20 3.88 2.08
CA THR A 267 -9.07 4.22 2.97
C THR A 267 -8.40 5.57 2.64
N ALA A 268 -7.14 5.54 2.17
CA ALA A 268 -6.33 6.73 1.88
C ALA A 268 -6.44 7.23 0.42
N ILE A 269 -7.24 6.59 -0.44
CA ILE A 269 -7.44 7.06 -1.81
C ILE A 269 -7.96 8.52 -1.85
N PRO A 270 -8.90 8.95 -0.98
CA PRO A 270 -9.35 10.34 -0.93
C PRO A 270 -8.27 11.38 -0.55
N GLU A 271 -7.13 10.95 -0.01
CA GLU A 271 -6.01 11.85 0.28
C GLU A 271 -5.29 12.33 -0.99
N VAL A 272 -5.37 11.55 -2.08
CA VAL A 272 -4.70 11.85 -3.35
C VAL A 272 -5.69 12.14 -4.48
N ILE A 273 -6.86 11.48 -4.48
CA ILE A 273 -7.91 11.73 -5.47
C ILE A 273 -8.94 12.68 -4.85
N ILE A 274 -8.71 13.95 -5.07
CA ILE A 274 -9.61 15.05 -4.67
C ILE A 274 -10.54 15.31 -5.84
N ASN A 275 -11.84 15.00 -5.66
CA ASN A 275 -12.83 15.08 -6.74
C ASN A 275 -12.84 16.46 -7.40
N GLY A 276 -12.75 16.48 -8.73
CA GLY A 276 -12.72 17.72 -9.53
C GLY A 276 -11.39 18.49 -9.48
N ARG A 277 -10.36 17.99 -8.75
CA ARG A 277 -9.05 18.64 -8.66
C ARG A 277 -7.89 17.75 -9.12
N SER A 278 -7.84 16.49 -8.68
CA SER A 278 -6.76 15.55 -9.00
C SER A 278 -7.25 14.22 -9.57
N GLY A 279 -8.55 14.07 -9.77
CA GLY A 279 -9.19 12.91 -10.35
C GLY A 279 -10.68 12.90 -10.09
N VAL A 280 -11.32 11.77 -10.40
CA VAL A 280 -12.74 11.51 -10.15
C VAL A 280 -12.84 10.49 -9.04
N LEU A 281 -13.56 10.84 -7.97
CA LEU A 281 -13.72 9.99 -6.78
C LEU A 281 -15.19 9.53 -6.67
N LEU A 282 -15.40 8.22 -6.59
CA LEU A 282 -16.69 7.56 -6.68
C LEU A 282 -16.98 6.70 -5.43
N PRO A 283 -18.25 6.40 -5.13
CA PRO A 283 -18.59 5.39 -4.12
C PRO A 283 -18.09 4.01 -4.56
N PRO A 284 -17.58 3.14 -3.64
CA PRO A 284 -17.23 1.76 -3.94
C PRO A 284 -18.49 0.93 -4.25
N GLY A 285 -18.35 -0.14 -5.04
CA GLY A 285 -19.43 -1.07 -5.36
C GLY A 285 -20.52 -0.46 -6.25
N SER A 286 -20.19 0.50 -7.10
CA SER A 286 -21.14 1.17 -8.00
C SER A 286 -20.65 1.15 -9.45
N PRO A 287 -20.91 0.07 -10.20
CA PRO A 287 -20.59 0.00 -11.63
C PRO A 287 -21.21 1.14 -12.45
N GLU A 288 -22.42 1.58 -12.09
CA GLU A 288 -23.12 2.67 -12.77
C GLU A 288 -22.35 4.00 -12.63
N SER A 289 -21.81 4.28 -11.43
CA SER A 289 -21.01 5.48 -11.20
C SER A 289 -19.72 5.45 -11.99
N ILE A 290 -19.05 4.27 -12.07
CA ILE A 290 -17.85 4.08 -12.86
C ILE A 290 -18.17 4.29 -14.36
N ALA A 291 -19.25 3.70 -14.86
CA ALA A 291 -19.67 3.85 -16.25
C ALA A 291 -19.96 5.31 -16.59
N GLN A 292 -20.68 6.04 -15.73
CA GLN A 292 -20.99 7.45 -15.96
C GLN A 292 -19.71 8.30 -16.01
N ALA A 293 -18.77 8.11 -15.06
CA ALA A 293 -17.52 8.85 -15.06
C ALA A 293 -16.69 8.59 -16.32
N LEU A 294 -16.65 7.35 -16.80
CA LEU A 294 -15.95 6.99 -18.03
C LEU A 294 -16.67 7.55 -19.29
N ALA A 295 -17.99 7.58 -19.32
CA ALA A 295 -18.76 8.23 -20.40
C ALA A 295 -18.51 9.75 -20.44
N ASP A 296 -18.42 10.41 -19.29
CA ASP A 296 -18.11 11.84 -19.18
C ASP A 296 -16.69 12.15 -19.67
N ILE A 297 -15.73 11.24 -19.43
CA ILE A 297 -14.37 11.35 -19.97
C ILE A 297 -14.39 11.15 -21.49
N ALA A 298 -15.08 10.11 -21.98
CA ALA A 298 -15.15 9.80 -23.42
C ALA A 298 -15.81 10.92 -24.23
N SER A 299 -16.81 11.60 -23.65
CA SER A 299 -17.49 12.73 -24.30
C SER A 299 -16.77 14.07 -24.17
N GLY A 300 -15.68 14.13 -23.39
CA GLY A 300 -14.97 15.38 -23.09
C GLY A 300 -15.68 16.28 -22.06
N ALA A 301 -16.69 15.78 -21.37
CA ALA A 301 -17.38 16.52 -20.30
C ALA A 301 -16.51 16.69 -19.05
N THR A 302 -15.57 15.77 -18.82
CA THR A 302 -14.59 15.84 -17.72
C THR A 302 -13.35 16.60 -18.17
N PRO A 303 -12.89 17.64 -17.43
CA PRO A 303 -11.69 18.41 -17.76
C PRO A 303 -10.40 17.64 -17.37
N VAL A 304 -10.09 16.59 -18.13
CA VAL A 304 -9.00 15.62 -17.81
C VAL A 304 -7.61 16.28 -17.72
N VAL A 305 -7.34 17.34 -18.49
CA VAL A 305 -6.04 18.04 -18.46
C VAL A 305 -5.84 18.76 -17.13
N GLU A 306 -6.86 19.46 -16.66
CA GLU A 306 -6.86 20.18 -15.39
C GLU A 306 -6.71 19.19 -14.22
N LEU A 307 -7.43 18.06 -14.28
CA LEU A 307 -7.32 16.99 -13.26
C LEU A 307 -5.90 16.38 -13.24
N ALA A 308 -5.32 16.08 -14.39
CA ALA A 308 -3.99 15.51 -14.48
C ALA A 308 -2.90 16.49 -13.98
N ARG A 309 -3.01 17.79 -14.28
CA ARG A 309 -2.09 18.81 -13.75
C ARG A 309 -2.22 18.96 -12.24
N GLY A 310 -3.45 18.96 -11.70
CA GLY A 310 -3.70 18.99 -10.27
C GLY A 310 -3.17 17.75 -9.55
N ALA A 311 -3.32 16.57 -10.18
CA ALA A 311 -2.76 15.31 -9.72
C ALA A 311 -1.22 15.34 -9.66
N ARG A 312 -0.56 15.79 -10.74
CA ARG A 312 0.89 15.91 -10.81
C ARG A 312 1.44 16.86 -9.74
N ALA A 313 0.83 18.03 -9.57
CA ALA A 313 1.25 18.98 -8.55
C ALA A 313 1.20 18.40 -7.13
N LEU A 314 0.14 17.63 -6.80
CA LEU A 314 -0.01 16.95 -5.52
C LEU A 314 1.10 15.90 -5.31
N ILE A 315 1.43 15.11 -6.34
CA ILE A 315 2.49 14.12 -6.27
C ILE A 315 3.86 14.77 -6.05
N GLU A 316 4.18 15.86 -6.76
CA GLU A 316 5.43 16.61 -6.59
C GLU A 316 5.57 17.22 -5.19
N GLU A 317 4.46 17.66 -4.62
CA GLU A 317 4.45 18.28 -3.29
C GLU A 317 4.63 17.24 -2.16
N HIS A 318 3.93 16.09 -2.25
CA HIS A 318 3.77 15.19 -1.11
C HIS A 318 4.35 13.79 -1.28
N TYR A 319 4.74 13.37 -2.50
CA TYR A 319 5.13 11.99 -2.79
C TYR A 319 6.49 11.87 -3.49
N ASP A 320 7.25 12.96 -3.64
CA ASP A 320 8.63 12.92 -4.18
C ASP A 320 9.56 12.21 -3.19
N SER A 321 10.28 11.19 -3.67
CA SER A 321 11.19 10.36 -2.86
C SER A 321 12.30 11.19 -2.19
N ARG A 322 12.79 12.25 -2.83
CA ARG A 322 13.83 13.13 -2.26
C ARG A 322 13.32 13.89 -1.04
N ARG A 323 12.07 14.39 -1.13
CA ARG A 323 11.42 15.10 0.00
C ARG A 323 11.12 14.14 1.13
N GLN A 324 10.58 12.96 0.80
CA GLN A 324 10.21 11.95 1.79
C GLN A 324 11.45 11.35 2.48
N ALA A 325 12.53 11.08 1.76
CA ALA A 325 13.80 10.64 2.34
C ALA A 325 14.40 11.69 3.29
N SER A 326 14.36 12.97 2.92
CA SER A 326 14.83 14.05 3.78
C SER A 326 13.98 14.24 5.04
N ALA A 327 12.67 13.94 4.97
CA ALA A 327 11.78 13.95 6.12
C ALA A 327 12.08 12.77 7.07
N LEU A 328 12.26 11.55 6.51
CA LEU A 328 12.61 10.36 7.28
C LEU A 328 13.95 10.52 8.00
N ALA A 329 14.99 11.00 7.32
CA ALA A 329 16.30 11.23 7.92
C ALA A 329 16.24 12.22 9.10
N ARG A 330 15.36 13.22 9.07
CA ARG A 330 15.13 14.13 10.20
C ARG A 330 14.45 13.45 11.37
N LEU A 331 13.47 12.55 11.12
CA LEU A 331 12.82 11.79 12.18
C LEU A 331 13.80 10.89 12.93
N GLU A 332 14.77 10.31 12.23
CA GLU A 332 15.81 9.45 12.82
C GLU A 332 16.89 10.28 13.56
N SER A 333 17.24 11.49 13.07
CA SER A 333 18.23 12.36 13.73
C SER A 333 17.70 13.09 14.98
N ASP A 334 16.41 13.36 15.07
CA ASP A 334 15.79 13.96 16.27
C ASP A 334 15.78 12.97 17.46
N GLU A 335 15.98 11.67 17.24
CA GLU A 335 16.12 10.65 18.29
C GLU A 335 17.49 10.67 18.97
N GLU A 336 18.55 11.15 18.31
CA GLU A 336 19.87 11.32 18.93
C GLU A 336 19.93 12.48 19.95
N THR A 337 18.86 13.29 20.06
CA THR A 337 18.85 14.51 20.88
C THR A 337 17.95 14.40 22.12
N LEU A 338 17.30 13.22 22.36
CA LEU A 338 16.48 12.92 23.54
C LEU A 338 17.10 11.83 24.41
#